data_c6c8ab694823572d9aeffde8acce3819
#
_entry.id   c6c8ab694823572d9aeffde8acce3819
#
_cell.length_a   1.000
_cell.length_b   1.000
_cell.length_c   1.000
_cell.angle_alpha   90.00
_cell.angle_beta   90.00
_cell.angle_gamma   90.00
#
_symmetry.space_group_name_H-M   'P 1'
#
loop_
_entity.id
_entity.type
_entity.pdbx_description
1 polymer ?
#
loop_
_entity_poly.entity_id
_entity_poly.type
_entity_poly.pdbx_seq_one_letter_code
_entity_poly.pdbx_strand_id
1 'polypeptide(L)'
;MFVSKLVTELVPNIHLLGTLTVLYTVVFRKKALIPIYIFVLLTGVYAGFAMWWIPYLYLWAILWGMTMLLPRNMTGGVATLVYAVVCSLHGFAYGALYAPLQALMFGLDFQGMIAWIVAGLPWDLVHGVSNFALGLLVYPLSRLLNRLYGEQGAAS
;
A
#
# COMPACT_ATOMS: atom_id res chain seq x y z
N MET A 1 -4.51 8.79 4.17
CA MET A 1 -3.17 8.20 4.00
C MET A 1 -2.11 8.94 4.80
N PHE A 2 -1.83 10.22 4.55
CA PHE A 2 -0.75 10.93 5.27
C PHE A 2 -0.96 10.99 6.78
N VAL A 3 -2.13 11.41 7.25
CA VAL A 3 -2.47 11.43 8.69
C VAL A 3 -2.37 10.04 9.33
N SER A 4 -2.82 8.98 8.63
CA SER A 4 -2.70 7.62 9.17
C SER A 4 -1.24 7.18 9.33
N LYS A 5 -0.34 7.62 8.44
CA LYS A 5 1.10 7.40 8.59
C LYS A 5 1.63 8.05 9.87
N LEU A 6 1.31 9.32 10.10
CA LEU A 6 1.76 10.04 11.31
C LEU A 6 1.28 9.39 12.60
N VAL A 7 0.00 8.98 12.65
CA VAL A 7 -0.57 8.31 13.84
C VAL A 7 0.10 6.96 14.10
N THR A 8 0.50 6.24 13.07
CA THR A 8 1.10 4.90 13.20
C THR A 8 2.64 4.91 13.22
N GLU A 9 3.29 6.08 13.20
CA GLU A 9 4.76 6.17 13.33
C GLU A 9 5.31 5.56 14.64
N LEU A 10 4.48 5.50 15.69
CA LEU A 10 4.83 4.88 16.96
C LEU A 10 4.91 3.34 16.90
N VAL A 11 4.36 2.73 15.86
CA VAL A 11 4.32 1.28 15.71
C VAL A 11 4.95 0.90 14.36
N PRO A 12 6.24 0.54 14.32
CA PRO A 12 6.94 0.25 13.08
C PRO A 12 6.26 -0.84 12.25
N ASN A 13 6.15 -0.63 10.95
CA ASN A 13 5.57 -1.55 9.95
C ASN A 13 4.09 -1.92 10.16
N ILE A 14 3.38 -1.25 11.07
CA ILE A 14 1.93 -1.38 11.21
C ILE A 14 1.29 -0.05 10.81
N HIS A 15 0.78 0.03 9.60
CA HIS A 15 0.16 1.24 9.08
C HIS A 15 -0.93 0.93 8.04
N LEU A 16 -1.89 1.84 7.91
CA LEU A 16 -3.05 1.68 7.03
C LEU A 16 -2.76 1.96 5.54
N LEU A 17 -1.50 2.19 5.16
CA LEU A 17 -1.17 2.65 3.80
C LEU A 17 -1.56 1.63 2.73
N GLY A 18 -1.21 0.36 2.93
CA GLY A 18 -1.60 -0.73 2.03
C GLY A 18 -3.12 -0.84 1.93
N THR A 19 -3.80 -0.89 3.06
CA THR A 19 -5.27 -0.94 3.16
C THR A 19 -5.94 0.23 2.44
N LEU A 20 -5.48 1.46 2.66
CA LEU A 20 -6.03 2.66 2.03
C LEU A 20 -5.73 2.71 0.52
N THR A 21 -4.57 2.23 0.08
CA THR A 21 -4.24 2.13 -1.33
C THR A 21 -5.20 1.17 -2.05
N VAL A 22 -5.41 -0.03 -1.48
CA VAL A 22 -6.36 -1.01 -2.04
C VAL A 22 -7.79 -0.46 -1.97
N LEU A 23 -8.21 0.11 -0.84
CA LEU A 23 -9.54 0.71 -0.66
C LEU A 23 -9.84 1.78 -1.73
N TYR A 24 -8.96 2.75 -1.89
CA TYR A 24 -9.14 3.81 -2.88
C TYR A 24 -9.13 3.26 -4.31
N THR A 25 -8.31 2.24 -4.57
CA THR A 25 -8.26 1.60 -5.89
C THR A 25 -9.55 0.84 -6.19
N VAL A 26 -10.12 0.14 -5.23
CA VAL A 26 -11.40 -0.56 -5.38
C VAL A 26 -12.53 0.42 -5.70
N VAL A 27 -12.58 1.55 -4.99
CA VAL A 27 -13.66 2.54 -5.13
C VAL A 27 -13.44 3.46 -6.34
N PHE A 28 -12.25 4.06 -6.45
CA PHE A 28 -11.98 5.14 -7.42
C PHE A 28 -11.21 4.69 -8.66
N ARG A 29 -10.76 3.44 -8.72
CA ARG A 29 -10.03 2.84 -9.84
C ARG A 29 -8.82 3.70 -10.24
N LYS A 30 -8.77 4.17 -11.49
CA LYS A 30 -7.65 4.99 -12.00
C LYS A 30 -7.46 6.29 -11.20
N LYS A 31 -8.55 6.88 -10.72
CA LYS A 31 -8.48 8.14 -9.93
C LYS A 31 -7.82 7.94 -8.56
N ALA A 32 -7.68 6.70 -8.09
CA ALA A 32 -6.98 6.40 -6.83
C ALA A 32 -5.49 6.81 -6.84
N LEU A 33 -4.87 6.91 -8.02
CA LEU A 33 -3.49 7.42 -8.15
C LEU A 33 -3.36 8.85 -7.63
N ILE A 34 -4.42 9.68 -7.68
CA ILE A 34 -4.39 11.06 -7.20
C ILE A 34 -4.08 11.09 -5.69
N PRO A 35 -4.90 10.53 -4.79
CA PRO A 35 -4.60 10.53 -3.36
C PRO A 35 -3.34 9.74 -3.01
N ILE A 36 -2.96 8.71 -3.78
CA ILE A 36 -1.72 7.97 -3.59
C ILE A 36 -0.52 8.88 -3.81
N TYR A 37 -0.44 9.60 -4.94
CA TYR A 37 0.70 10.47 -5.23
C TYR A 37 0.70 11.76 -4.42
N ILE A 38 -0.46 12.28 -4.01
CA ILE A 38 -0.53 13.34 -3.01
C ILE A 38 0.11 12.87 -1.69
N PHE A 39 -0.18 11.64 -1.25
CA PHE A 39 0.45 11.06 -0.07
C PHE A 39 1.97 10.94 -0.24
N VAL A 40 2.45 10.42 -1.38
CA VAL A 40 3.89 10.29 -1.68
C VAL A 40 4.57 11.66 -1.64
N LEU A 41 3.98 12.68 -2.27
CA LEU A 41 4.50 14.05 -2.27
C LEU A 41 4.56 14.63 -0.84
N LEU A 42 3.47 14.55 -0.10
CA LEU A 42 3.40 15.05 1.29
C LEU A 42 4.42 14.37 2.20
N THR A 43 4.69 13.08 1.98
CA THR A 43 5.71 12.35 2.73
C THR A 43 7.11 12.90 2.42
N GLY A 44 7.41 13.22 1.16
CA GLY A 44 8.67 13.85 0.77
C GLY A 44 8.81 15.28 1.33
N VAL A 45 7.73 16.06 1.33
CA VAL A 45 7.73 17.41 1.93
C VAL A 45 7.96 17.36 3.45
N TYR A 46 7.33 16.39 4.13
CA TYR A 46 7.40 16.27 5.59
C TYR A 46 8.77 15.73 6.07
N ALA A 47 9.25 14.64 5.46
CA ALA A 47 10.45 13.93 5.93
C ALA A 47 11.68 14.16 5.04
N GLY A 48 11.58 15.01 4.03
CA GLY A 48 12.64 15.35 3.07
C GLY A 48 12.65 14.43 1.86
N PHE A 49 12.95 15.05 0.69
CA PHE A 49 13.15 14.33 -0.57
C PHE A 49 14.57 13.76 -0.59
N ALA A 50 14.75 12.55 -0.08
CA ALA A 50 16.02 11.84 -0.06
C ALA A 50 15.89 10.49 -0.78
N MET A 51 16.99 9.73 -0.84
CA MET A 51 17.04 8.44 -1.57
C MET A 51 15.96 7.45 -1.13
N TRP A 52 15.62 7.42 0.16
CA TRP A 52 14.55 6.56 0.71
C TRP A 52 13.16 6.85 0.12
N TRP A 53 12.91 8.06 -0.38
CA TRP A 53 11.62 8.48 -0.92
C TRP A 53 11.39 7.97 -2.36
N ILE A 54 12.45 7.80 -3.15
CA ILE A 54 12.36 7.41 -4.57
C ILE A 54 11.56 6.11 -4.77
N PRO A 55 11.75 5.03 -3.98
CA PRO A 55 10.96 3.81 -4.10
C PRO A 55 9.45 4.02 -3.93
N TYR A 56 9.02 5.01 -3.16
CA TYR A 56 7.59 5.31 -2.97
C TYR A 56 6.88 5.70 -4.27
N LEU A 57 7.62 6.19 -5.26
CA LEU A 57 7.07 6.52 -6.57
C LEU A 57 6.49 5.30 -7.31
N TYR A 58 7.03 4.10 -7.07
CA TYR A 58 6.56 2.90 -7.75
C TYR A 58 5.94 1.86 -6.83
N LEU A 59 6.35 1.75 -5.57
CA LEU A 59 5.84 0.73 -4.65
C LEU A 59 4.31 0.79 -4.51
N TRP A 60 3.77 1.98 -4.32
CA TRP A 60 2.31 2.16 -4.21
C TRP A 60 1.59 1.99 -5.55
N ALA A 61 2.25 2.32 -6.67
CA ALA A 61 1.73 2.05 -8.00
C ALA A 61 1.67 0.55 -8.31
N ILE A 62 2.62 -0.25 -7.80
CA ILE A 62 2.57 -1.72 -7.91
C ILE A 62 1.33 -2.26 -7.18
N LEU A 63 1.10 -1.85 -5.93
CA LEU A 63 -0.08 -2.28 -5.17
C LEU A 63 -1.39 -1.83 -5.84
N TRP A 64 -1.43 -0.59 -6.36
CA TRP A 64 -2.53 -0.11 -7.18
C TRP A 64 -2.74 -1.00 -8.41
N GLY A 65 -1.68 -1.32 -9.14
CA GLY A 65 -1.72 -2.19 -10.33
C GLY A 65 -2.24 -3.58 -10.01
N MET A 66 -1.72 -4.24 -8.96
CA MET A 66 -2.21 -5.54 -8.48
C MET A 66 -3.71 -5.49 -8.19
N THR A 67 -4.17 -4.44 -7.51
CA THR A 67 -5.59 -4.24 -7.19
C THR A 67 -6.43 -3.99 -8.44
N MET A 68 -5.90 -3.27 -9.44
CA MET A 68 -6.58 -3.01 -10.71
C MET A 68 -6.85 -4.27 -11.54
N LEU A 69 -6.02 -5.31 -11.38
CA LEU A 69 -6.20 -6.62 -12.05
C LEU A 69 -7.35 -7.44 -11.45
N LEU A 70 -7.82 -7.09 -10.24
CA LEU A 70 -8.90 -7.82 -9.58
C LEU A 70 -10.25 -7.58 -10.27
N PRO A 71 -11.14 -8.60 -10.29
CA PRO A 71 -12.50 -8.46 -10.77
C PRO A 71 -13.26 -7.38 -10.01
N ARG A 72 -14.10 -6.61 -10.71
CA ARG A 72 -14.87 -5.52 -10.10
C ARG A 72 -16.05 -5.99 -9.25
N ASN A 73 -16.58 -7.17 -9.55
CA ASN A 73 -17.84 -7.64 -9.01
C ASN A 73 -17.67 -8.65 -7.85
N MET A 74 -16.51 -8.61 -7.18
CA MET A 74 -16.31 -9.43 -5.99
C MET A 74 -17.15 -8.91 -4.83
N THR A 75 -17.77 -9.84 -4.10
CA THR A 75 -18.64 -9.52 -2.96
C THR A 75 -18.41 -10.46 -1.78
N GLY A 76 -18.87 -10.03 -0.60
CA GLY A 76 -18.87 -10.85 0.61
C GLY A 76 -17.48 -11.30 1.07
N GLY A 77 -17.42 -12.50 1.59
CA GLY A 77 -16.17 -13.07 2.15
C GLY A 77 -15.06 -13.23 1.13
N VAL A 78 -15.39 -13.51 -0.14
CA VAL A 78 -14.39 -13.64 -1.22
C VAL A 78 -13.67 -12.30 -1.43
N ALA A 79 -14.41 -11.20 -1.56
CA ALA A 79 -13.82 -9.87 -1.69
C ALA A 79 -12.95 -9.51 -0.49
N THR A 80 -13.44 -9.77 0.73
CA THR A 80 -12.72 -9.52 1.97
C THR A 80 -11.39 -10.25 1.99
N LEU A 81 -11.40 -11.55 1.69
CA LEU A 81 -10.19 -12.37 1.70
C LEU A 81 -9.21 -11.96 0.60
N VAL A 82 -9.68 -11.75 -0.63
CA VAL A 82 -8.82 -11.39 -1.76
C VAL A 82 -8.12 -10.03 -1.52
N TYR A 83 -8.85 -9.04 -1.00
CA TYR A 83 -8.23 -7.74 -0.67
C TYR A 83 -7.19 -7.86 0.45
N ALA A 84 -7.48 -8.66 1.49
CA ALA A 84 -6.53 -8.92 2.56
C ALA A 84 -5.27 -9.62 2.03
N VAL A 85 -5.43 -10.63 1.17
CA VAL A 85 -4.31 -11.35 0.54
C VAL A 85 -3.47 -10.41 -0.33
N VAL A 86 -4.06 -9.55 -1.14
CA VAL A 86 -3.32 -8.58 -1.97
C VAL A 86 -2.53 -7.59 -1.11
N CYS A 87 -3.13 -7.05 -0.05
CA CYS A 87 -2.43 -6.21 0.92
C CYS A 87 -1.23 -6.94 1.54
N SER A 88 -1.46 -8.19 1.96
CA SER A 88 -0.47 -9.04 2.61
C SER A 88 0.70 -9.38 1.68
N LEU A 89 0.41 -9.81 0.45
CA LEU A 89 1.44 -10.15 -0.54
C LEU A 89 2.36 -8.96 -0.84
N HIS A 90 1.78 -7.76 -0.99
CA HIS A 90 2.58 -6.55 -1.16
C HIS A 90 3.43 -6.26 0.08
N GLY A 91 2.90 -6.48 1.29
CA GLY A 91 3.64 -6.31 2.54
C GLY A 91 4.83 -7.27 2.65
N PHE A 92 4.64 -8.56 2.36
CA PHE A 92 5.73 -9.55 2.32
C PHE A 92 6.77 -9.27 1.23
N ALA A 93 6.35 -8.71 0.10
CA ALA A 93 7.24 -8.40 -1.01
C ALA A 93 7.92 -7.02 -0.88
N TYR A 94 7.59 -6.24 0.15
CA TYR A 94 7.98 -4.82 0.22
C TYR A 94 9.50 -4.64 0.16
N GLY A 95 10.24 -5.37 0.98
CA GLY A 95 11.70 -5.35 0.97
C GLY A 95 12.29 -5.80 -0.38
N ALA A 96 11.76 -6.88 -0.94
CA ALA A 96 12.20 -7.39 -2.23
C ALA A 96 11.92 -6.40 -3.38
N LEU A 97 10.79 -5.69 -3.34
CA LEU A 97 10.45 -4.63 -4.31
C LEU A 97 11.33 -3.38 -4.12
N TYR A 98 11.74 -3.10 -2.90
CA TYR A 98 12.61 -1.97 -2.56
C TYR A 98 14.08 -2.22 -2.94
N ALA A 99 14.55 -3.47 -2.82
CA ALA A 99 15.95 -3.86 -2.90
C ALA A 99 16.66 -3.50 -4.21
N PRO A 100 16.07 -3.60 -5.42
CA PRO A 100 16.76 -3.26 -6.65
C PRO A 100 17.21 -1.80 -6.69
N LEU A 101 16.36 -0.88 -6.26
CA LEU A 101 16.72 0.54 -6.21
C LEU A 101 17.72 0.82 -5.08
N GLN A 102 17.57 0.15 -3.92
CA GLN A 102 18.54 0.21 -2.83
C GLN A 102 19.94 -0.22 -3.30
N ALA A 103 20.02 -1.35 -4.01
CA ALA A 103 21.27 -1.84 -4.56
C ALA A 103 21.91 -0.83 -5.54
N LEU A 104 21.09 -0.27 -6.43
CA LEU A 104 21.54 0.74 -7.38
C LEU A 104 22.07 2.01 -6.69
N MET A 105 21.37 2.49 -5.65
CA MET A 105 21.74 3.73 -4.95
C MET A 105 22.99 3.59 -4.07
N PHE A 106 23.23 2.40 -3.53
CA PHE A 106 24.34 2.15 -2.60
C PHE A 106 25.44 1.27 -3.18
N GLY A 107 25.38 0.97 -4.48
CA GLY A 107 26.43 0.21 -5.17
C GLY A 107 26.52 -1.25 -4.69
N LEU A 108 25.42 -1.86 -4.25
CA LEU A 108 25.39 -3.25 -3.84
C LEU A 108 25.44 -4.14 -5.08
N ASP A 109 26.27 -5.17 -5.03
CA ASP A 109 26.21 -6.25 -6.00
C ASP A 109 24.99 -7.16 -5.77
N PHE A 110 24.82 -8.18 -6.60
CA PHE A 110 23.69 -9.10 -6.47
C PHE A 110 23.65 -9.82 -5.11
N GLN A 111 24.81 -10.23 -4.59
CA GLN A 111 24.91 -10.89 -3.29
C GLN A 111 24.56 -9.94 -2.14
N GLY A 112 25.06 -8.70 -2.21
CA GLY A 112 24.71 -7.63 -1.26
C GLY A 112 23.21 -7.29 -1.28
N MET A 113 22.60 -7.25 -2.47
CA MET A 113 21.14 -7.06 -2.58
C MET A 113 20.37 -8.21 -1.93
N ILE A 114 20.76 -9.47 -2.16
CA ILE A 114 20.10 -10.62 -1.52
C ILE A 114 20.31 -10.61 0.00
N ALA A 115 21.51 -10.29 0.46
CA ALA A 115 21.77 -10.16 1.90
C ALA A 115 20.90 -9.07 2.54
N TRP A 116 20.69 -7.94 1.85
CA TRP A 116 19.80 -6.87 2.30
C TRP A 116 18.33 -7.33 2.39
N ILE A 117 17.83 -8.06 1.38
CA ILE A 117 16.48 -8.66 1.41
C ILE A 117 16.35 -9.61 2.62
N VAL A 118 17.29 -10.53 2.79
CA VAL A 118 17.27 -11.51 3.89
C VAL A 118 17.26 -10.82 5.25
N ALA A 119 18.07 -9.79 5.43
CA ALA A 119 18.09 -8.98 6.66
C ALA A 119 16.76 -8.25 6.92
N GLY A 120 16.02 -7.91 5.87
CA GLY A 120 14.71 -7.26 5.93
C GLY A 120 13.53 -8.19 6.21
N LEU A 121 13.68 -9.53 6.02
CA LEU A 121 12.57 -10.48 6.15
C LEU A 121 11.77 -10.41 7.47
N PRO A 122 12.37 -10.21 8.66
CA PRO A 122 11.59 -10.06 9.88
C PRO A 122 10.61 -8.88 9.83
N TRP A 123 11.02 -7.77 9.22
CA TRP A 123 10.20 -6.57 9.05
C TRP A 123 9.11 -6.77 8.00
N ASP A 124 9.44 -7.45 6.89
CA ASP A 124 8.47 -7.81 5.85
C ASP A 124 7.42 -8.80 6.38
N LEU A 125 7.80 -9.70 7.29
CA LEU A 125 6.86 -10.59 7.97
C LEU A 125 5.82 -9.81 8.78
N VAL A 126 6.28 -8.87 9.62
CA VAL A 126 5.37 -8.01 10.40
C VAL A 126 4.47 -7.19 9.46
N HIS A 127 5.05 -6.65 8.39
CA HIS A 127 4.34 -5.87 7.39
C HIS A 127 3.27 -6.69 6.67
N GLY A 128 3.61 -7.89 6.22
CA GLY A 128 2.67 -8.79 5.54
C GLY A 128 1.51 -9.24 6.43
N VAL A 129 1.82 -9.64 7.68
CA VAL A 129 0.79 -10.09 8.64
C VAL A 129 -0.12 -8.93 9.05
N SER A 130 0.44 -7.76 9.37
CA SER A 130 -0.36 -6.58 9.73
C SER A 130 -1.22 -6.11 8.56
N ASN A 131 -0.69 -6.09 7.34
CA ASN A 131 -1.45 -5.75 6.14
C ASN A 131 -2.56 -6.76 5.83
N PHE A 132 -2.38 -8.05 6.15
CA PHE A 132 -3.47 -9.02 6.07
C PHE A 132 -4.62 -8.64 7.01
N ALA A 133 -4.32 -8.43 8.28
CA ALA A 133 -5.31 -8.10 9.30
C ALA A 133 -6.07 -6.80 8.96
N LEU A 134 -5.32 -5.75 8.58
CA LEU A 134 -5.90 -4.47 8.19
C LEU A 134 -6.62 -4.54 6.83
N GLY A 135 -6.16 -5.39 5.93
CA GLY A 135 -6.77 -5.63 4.62
C GLY A 135 -8.19 -6.19 4.68
N LEU A 136 -8.54 -6.89 5.77
CA LEU A 136 -9.93 -7.35 6.02
C LEU A 136 -10.92 -6.19 6.11
N LEU A 137 -10.46 -4.99 6.44
CA LEU A 137 -11.29 -3.79 6.52
C LEU A 137 -11.60 -3.17 5.14
N VAL A 138 -10.90 -3.55 4.08
CA VAL A 138 -11.08 -2.95 2.74
C VAL A 138 -12.51 -3.13 2.24
N TYR A 139 -13.05 -4.34 2.31
CA TYR A 139 -14.40 -4.61 1.80
C TYR A 139 -15.50 -3.84 2.55
N PRO A 140 -15.60 -3.90 3.89
CA PRO A 140 -16.63 -3.13 4.60
C PRO A 140 -16.47 -1.62 4.41
N LEU A 141 -15.24 -1.09 4.39
CA LEU A 141 -15.00 0.32 4.13
C LEU A 141 -15.34 0.73 2.70
N SER A 142 -15.09 -0.13 1.71
CA SER A 142 -15.46 0.14 0.32
C SER A 142 -16.98 0.23 0.15
N ARG A 143 -17.74 -0.60 0.87
CA ARG A 143 -19.21 -0.53 0.90
C ARG A 143 -19.71 0.78 1.50
N LEU A 144 -19.09 1.20 2.61
CA LEU A 144 -19.42 2.47 3.26
C LEU A 144 -19.14 3.66 2.32
N LEU A 145 -17.94 3.71 1.73
CA LEU A 145 -17.57 4.78 0.81
C LEU A 145 -18.50 4.85 -0.41
N ASN A 146 -18.84 3.71 -1.00
CA ASN A 146 -19.76 3.68 -2.14
C ASN A 146 -21.18 4.19 -1.78
N ARG A 147 -21.67 3.94 -0.57
CA ARG A 147 -22.94 4.51 -0.09
C ARG A 147 -22.87 6.03 0.02
N LEU A 148 -21.84 6.54 0.69
CA LEU A 148 -21.65 7.98 0.87
C LEU A 148 -21.50 8.72 -0.46
N TYR A 149 -20.80 8.13 -1.44
CA TYR A 149 -20.67 8.70 -2.77
C TYR A 149 -21.97 8.65 -3.58
N GLY A 150 -22.74 7.56 -3.46
CA GLY A 150 -24.04 7.43 -4.12
C GLY A 150 -25.07 8.44 -3.60
N GLU A 151 -25.06 8.70 -2.29
CA GLU A 151 -25.93 9.70 -1.66
C GLU A 151 -25.59 11.13 -2.11
N GLN A 152 -24.29 11.45 -2.29
CA GLN A 152 -23.86 12.77 -2.79
C GLN A 152 -24.25 12.99 -4.26
N GLY A 153 -24.16 11.94 -5.11
CA GLY A 153 -24.57 12.00 -6.52
C GLY A 153 -26.06 12.10 -6.74
N ALA A 154 -26.88 11.73 -5.74
CA ALA A 154 -28.34 11.87 -5.79
C ALA A 154 -28.85 13.22 -5.28
N ALA A 155 -27.99 14.00 -4.59
CA ALA A 155 -28.32 15.32 -4.03
C ALA A 155 -27.86 16.50 -4.91
N SER A 156 -27.14 16.22 -6.01
CA SER A 156 -26.67 17.19 -7.00
C SER A 156 -27.47 17.11 -8.30
#